data_a884b15ce96fdc57da6651ab3a837396
#
_entry.id   a884b15ce96fdc57da6651ab3a837396
#
_cell.length_a   1.000
_cell.length_b   1.000
_cell.length_c   1.000
_cell.angle_alpha   90.00
_cell.angle_beta   90.00
_cell.angle_gamma   90.00
#
_symmetry.space_group_name_H-M   'P 1'
#
loop_
_entity.id
_entity.type
_entity.pdbx_description
1 polymer ?
#
loop_
_entity_poly.entity_id
_entity_poly.type
_entity_poly.pdbx_seq_one_letter_code
_entity_poly.pdbx_strand_id
1 'polypeptide(L)'
;MRTEGDYIKINEWLTPLSWLYGLGVTIRNKMFDIGILNQKAYDVPVISVGNITVGGSGKTPHVEYLISLMKDKVKTAVLSRGYKRKTHGYVLADDNSTMRDIGDEPFQMKRKFKNIYVAVDKKRCDGIEHLLNDEATKDVEVILLDDAFQHRYVKPGINILLVDYHRLIIYDKLLPAGRLREPMSGKERADMVIITKCPKDLKPMEFRVLTKAMDLFPYQELYFTTIEYDKLTKMFGNEGEAKKTIDKEELKDVNVLLVTGIASPKLLLNDMKPYCKSIKTMAFGDHHMFSAKDIDKINDEFAALPSPKIIVTTEKDATRIEAAEGLSTEAMDAIYAQPIHIKFMLDQQEMFNNKIKSYVHKNSRNSILVKAKDDNKSRNSNNLRHRSGTISFRDN
;
A
#
# COMPACT_ATOMS: atom_id res chain seq x y z
N MET A 1 20.63 0.62 -18.13
CA MET A 1 20.03 0.63 -19.49
C MET A 1 18.54 0.84 -19.36
N ARG A 2 17.95 1.84 -20.02
CA ARG A 2 16.49 1.98 -20.08
C ARG A 2 15.98 0.99 -21.11
N THR A 3 15.08 0.11 -20.73
CA THR A 3 14.39 -0.76 -21.69
C THR A 3 13.42 0.08 -22.53
N GLU A 4 13.33 -0.20 -23.82
CA GLU A 4 12.37 0.43 -24.73
C GLU A 4 10.95 0.29 -24.19
N GLY A 5 10.34 1.40 -23.80
CA GLY A 5 8.97 1.46 -23.27
C GLY A 5 8.80 2.21 -21.96
N ASP A 6 9.87 2.49 -21.22
CA ASP A 6 9.83 3.14 -19.90
C ASP A 6 10.05 4.68 -19.94
N TYR A 7 9.75 5.30 -21.08
CA TYR A 7 9.86 6.74 -21.16
C TYR A 7 8.77 7.43 -20.37
N ILE A 8 9.17 8.18 -19.35
CA ILE A 8 8.28 9.13 -18.68
C ILE A 8 7.84 10.14 -19.74
N LYS A 9 6.57 10.06 -20.14
CA LYS A 9 5.99 11.04 -21.04
C LYS A 9 5.80 12.35 -20.29
N ILE A 10 6.67 13.32 -20.56
CA ILE A 10 6.58 14.69 -20.05
C ILE A 10 5.90 15.54 -21.12
N ASN A 11 4.83 16.24 -20.73
CA ASN A 11 4.19 17.21 -21.60
C ASN A 11 4.80 18.59 -21.31
N GLU A 12 5.80 18.97 -22.09
CA GLU A 12 6.57 20.19 -21.86
C GLU A 12 5.72 21.47 -21.96
N TRP A 13 4.67 21.48 -22.78
CA TRP A 13 3.73 22.59 -22.90
C TRP A 13 3.01 22.92 -21.59
N LEU A 14 2.86 21.95 -20.71
CA LEU A 14 2.23 22.12 -19.41
C LEU A 14 3.22 22.53 -18.30
N THR A 15 4.50 22.70 -18.63
CA THR A 15 5.53 23.09 -17.64
C THR A 15 5.21 24.38 -16.88
N PRO A 16 4.68 25.47 -17.49
CA PRO A 16 4.30 26.66 -16.73
C PRO A 16 3.22 26.40 -15.69
N LEU A 17 2.23 25.55 -16.00
CA LEU A 17 1.19 25.14 -15.05
C LEU A 17 1.77 24.27 -13.91
N SER A 18 2.79 23.47 -14.23
CA SER A 18 3.49 22.68 -13.20
C SER A 18 4.26 23.55 -12.22
N TRP A 19 4.80 24.70 -12.65
CA TRP A 19 5.44 25.66 -11.76
C TRP A 19 4.43 26.27 -10.78
N LEU A 20 3.25 26.68 -11.27
CA LEU A 20 2.17 27.20 -10.40
C LEU A 20 1.69 26.14 -9.40
N TYR A 21 1.47 24.91 -9.87
CA TYR A 21 1.14 23.79 -9.03
C TYR A 21 2.22 23.54 -7.98
N GLY A 22 3.49 23.50 -8.41
CA GLY A 22 4.65 23.30 -7.55
C GLY A 22 4.80 24.38 -6.49
N LEU A 23 4.55 25.64 -6.84
CA LEU A 23 4.56 26.77 -5.91
C LEU A 23 3.53 26.55 -4.80
N GLY A 24 2.28 26.22 -5.17
CA GLY A 24 1.22 25.95 -4.19
C GLY A 24 1.55 24.80 -3.25
N VAL A 25 2.06 23.69 -3.79
CA VAL A 25 2.48 22.52 -3.00
C VAL A 25 3.66 22.87 -2.09
N THR A 26 4.64 23.63 -2.59
CA THR A 26 5.82 24.05 -1.82
C THR A 26 5.42 24.98 -0.66
N ILE A 27 4.55 25.95 -0.90
CA ILE A 27 4.03 26.84 0.16
C ILE A 27 3.34 26.00 1.23
N ARG A 28 2.41 25.12 0.83
CA ARG A 28 1.72 24.23 1.76
C ARG A 28 2.70 23.38 2.59
N ASN A 29 3.71 22.82 1.96
CA ASN A 29 4.73 22.02 2.64
C ASN A 29 5.54 22.86 3.63
N LYS A 30 5.96 24.05 3.24
CA LYS A 30 6.64 24.97 4.15
C LYS A 30 5.78 25.39 5.35
N MET A 31 4.48 25.58 5.16
CA MET A 31 3.56 25.87 6.28
C MET A 31 3.54 24.76 7.34
N PHE A 32 3.70 23.49 6.94
CA PHE A 32 3.90 22.39 7.88
C PHE A 32 5.29 22.41 8.53
N ASP A 33 6.34 22.72 7.76
CA ASP A 33 7.74 22.72 8.24
C ASP A 33 7.96 23.79 9.32
N ILE A 34 7.35 24.97 9.16
CA ILE A 34 7.44 26.09 10.13
C ILE A 34 6.33 26.06 11.20
N GLY A 35 5.49 25.02 11.20
CA GLY A 35 4.49 24.80 12.26
C GLY A 35 3.21 25.64 12.14
N ILE A 36 2.96 26.37 11.03
CA ILE A 36 1.68 27.06 10.77
C ILE A 36 0.55 26.04 10.63
N LEU A 37 0.82 24.94 9.91
CA LEU A 37 -0.09 23.80 9.86
C LEU A 37 0.39 22.74 10.83
N ASN A 38 -0.45 22.41 11.80
CA ASN A 38 -0.11 21.46 12.84
C ASN A 38 -0.09 20.02 12.34
N GLN A 39 0.86 19.25 12.85
CA GLN A 39 0.96 17.80 12.67
C GLN A 39 0.66 17.11 14.00
N LYS A 40 -0.22 16.12 13.99
CA LYS A 40 -0.59 15.34 15.17
C LYS A 40 0.18 14.02 15.20
N ALA A 41 0.94 13.78 16.27
CA ALA A 41 1.51 12.49 16.60
C ALA A 41 0.56 11.74 17.56
N TYR A 42 0.64 10.42 17.57
CA TYR A 42 -0.22 9.55 18.38
C TYR A 42 0.63 8.63 19.26
N ASP A 43 0.09 8.22 20.40
CA ASP A 43 0.75 7.31 21.34
C ASP A 43 0.77 5.84 20.86
N VAL A 44 0.07 5.54 19.76
CA VAL A 44 0.14 4.27 19.05
C VAL A 44 1.15 4.38 17.90
N PRO A 45 1.96 3.35 17.63
CA PRO A 45 2.82 3.32 16.45
C PRO A 45 2.02 3.55 15.16
N VAL A 46 2.43 4.57 14.40
CA VAL A 46 1.84 4.86 13.08
C VAL A 46 2.92 4.73 12.03
N ILE A 47 2.69 3.88 11.04
CA ILE A 47 3.58 3.67 9.89
C ILE A 47 2.85 4.14 8.64
N SER A 48 3.41 5.09 7.91
CA SER A 48 2.85 5.61 6.66
C SER A 48 3.54 4.96 5.47
N VAL A 49 2.77 4.45 4.53
CA VAL A 49 3.24 3.97 3.23
C VAL A 49 2.62 4.82 2.14
N GLY A 50 3.45 5.35 1.27
CA GLY A 50 2.95 6.16 0.17
C GLY A 50 3.99 6.47 -0.89
N ASN A 51 3.64 7.32 -1.83
CA ASN A 51 4.52 7.75 -2.90
C ASN A 51 4.30 9.24 -3.22
N ILE A 52 5.19 9.82 -4.01
CA ILE A 52 5.05 11.21 -4.49
C ILE A 52 4.67 11.29 -5.97
N THR A 53 4.32 10.16 -6.60
CA THR A 53 3.93 10.09 -8.02
C THR A 53 2.47 9.67 -8.17
N VAL A 54 1.85 10.00 -9.29
CA VAL A 54 0.58 9.41 -9.70
C VAL A 54 0.84 8.08 -10.40
N GLY A 55 0.09 7.04 -10.03
CA GLY A 55 0.15 5.70 -10.63
C GLY A 55 0.53 4.62 -9.64
N GLY A 56 0.60 3.39 -10.14
CA GLY A 56 0.82 2.19 -9.34
C GLY A 56 2.28 2.00 -8.92
N SER A 57 2.71 2.58 -7.81
CA SER A 57 4.05 2.42 -7.24
C SER A 57 4.21 1.15 -6.38
N GLY A 58 3.22 0.26 -6.36
CA GLY A 58 3.26 -0.97 -5.55
C GLY A 58 2.86 -0.77 -4.09
N LYS A 59 2.06 0.23 -3.75
CA LYS A 59 1.60 0.50 -2.36
C LYS A 59 0.93 -0.72 -1.73
N THR A 60 -0.11 -1.23 -2.37
CA THR A 60 -0.90 -2.35 -1.84
C THR A 60 -0.04 -3.56 -1.46
N PRO A 61 0.85 -4.09 -2.32
CA PRO A 61 1.71 -5.21 -1.95
C PRO A 61 2.66 -4.91 -0.77
N HIS A 62 3.12 -3.66 -0.61
CA HIS A 62 3.98 -3.29 0.52
C HIS A 62 3.19 -3.15 1.81
N VAL A 63 1.96 -2.62 1.77
CA VAL A 63 1.06 -2.60 2.93
C VAL A 63 0.69 -4.03 3.33
N GLU A 64 0.35 -4.91 2.37
CA GLU A 64 0.07 -6.32 2.62
C GLU A 64 1.27 -7.07 3.23
N TYR A 65 2.49 -6.74 2.80
CA TYR A 65 3.72 -7.26 3.41
C TYR A 65 3.84 -6.84 4.88
N LEU A 66 3.62 -5.56 5.19
CA LEU A 66 3.64 -5.07 6.57
C LEU A 66 2.54 -5.70 7.42
N ILE A 67 1.33 -5.87 6.88
CA ILE A 67 0.24 -6.61 7.56
C ILE A 67 0.71 -8.03 7.89
N SER A 68 1.25 -8.75 6.89
CA SER A 68 1.72 -10.14 7.08
C SER A 68 2.85 -10.25 8.11
N LEU A 69 3.70 -9.22 8.21
CA LEU A 69 4.79 -9.16 9.21
C LEU A 69 4.27 -9.02 10.65
N MET A 70 3.07 -8.43 10.83
CA MET A 70 2.59 -7.99 12.15
C MET A 70 1.30 -8.66 12.62
N LYS A 71 0.40 -9.07 11.72
CA LYS A 71 -0.99 -9.53 12.02
C LYS A 71 -1.13 -10.62 13.09
N ASP A 72 -0.10 -11.46 13.24
CA ASP A 72 -0.12 -12.58 14.20
C ASP A 72 0.56 -12.21 15.53
N LYS A 73 1.08 -10.99 15.66
CA LYS A 73 1.86 -10.54 16.82
C LYS A 73 1.25 -9.35 17.55
N VAL A 74 0.62 -8.46 16.81
CA VAL A 74 0.03 -7.22 17.33
C VAL A 74 -1.29 -6.92 16.64
N LYS A 75 -2.21 -6.28 17.34
CA LYS A 75 -3.49 -5.84 16.76
C LYS A 75 -3.26 -4.71 15.76
N THR A 76 -3.31 -5.08 14.49
CA THR A 76 -2.97 -4.20 13.37
C THR A 76 -4.23 -3.58 12.77
N ALA A 77 -4.22 -2.26 12.57
CA ALA A 77 -5.23 -1.56 11.79
C ALA A 77 -4.61 -0.97 10.50
N VAL A 78 -5.37 -0.98 9.42
CA VAL A 78 -5.08 -0.27 8.18
C VAL A 78 -6.07 0.86 8.03
N LEU A 79 -5.58 2.08 7.82
CA LEU A 79 -6.41 3.25 7.53
C LEU A 79 -6.07 3.79 6.14
N SER A 80 -7.00 3.61 5.21
CA SER A 80 -6.90 4.10 3.83
C SER A 80 -7.84 5.28 3.57
N ARG A 81 -7.72 5.90 2.39
CA ARG A 81 -8.62 6.95 1.94
C ARG A 81 -9.98 6.41 1.48
N GLY A 82 -10.01 5.17 1.02
CA GLY A 82 -11.16 4.62 0.33
C GLY A 82 -11.39 5.31 -1.03
N TYR A 83 -10.41 5.18 -1.93
CA TYR A 83 -10.51 5.79 -3.26
C TYR A 83 -11.70 5.23 -4.04
N LYS A 84 -12.50 6.11 -4.69
CA LYS A 84 -13.73 5.78 -5.44
C LYS A 84 -14.87 5.14 -4.62
N ARG A 85 -14.80 5.09 -3.29
CA ARG A 85 -15.93 4.66 -2.46
C ARG A 85 -17.12 5.60 -2.58
N LYS A 86 -18.33 5.11 -2.31
CA LYS A 86 -19.56 5.93 -2.29
C LYS A 86 -19.88 6.49 -0.91
N THR A 87 -19.37 5.89 0.14
CA THR A 87 -19.55 6.31 1.53
C THR A 87 -18.72 7.55 1.86
N HIS A 88 -19.09 8.27 2.93
CA HIS A 88 -18.40 9.46 3.44
C HIS A 88 -18.03 9.28 4.91
N GLY A 89 -17.05 10.07 5.38
CA GLY A 89 -16.58 10.02 6.77
C GLY A 89 -15.83 8.72 7.10
N TYR A 90 -15.77 8.40 8.36
CA TYR A 90 -15.18 7.17 8.86
C TYR A 90 -16.07 5.95 8.59
N VAL A 91 -15.49 4.89 8.10
CA VAL A 91 -16.15 3.57 7.97
C VAL A 91 -15.15 2.50 8.39
N LEU A 92 -15.54 1.70 9.40
CA LEU A 92 -14.85 0.47 9.78
C LEU A 92 -15.40 -0.67 8.92
N ALA A 93 -14.53 -1.38 8.23
CA ALA A 93 -14.93 -2.51 7.39
C ALA A 93 -15.32 -3.73 8.23
N ASP A 94 -16.45 -4.30 7.93
CA ASP A 94 -16.95 -5.58 8.43
C ASP A 94 -16.94 -6.67 7.33
N ASP A 95 -17.51 -7.83 7.62
CA ASP A 95 -17.57 -8.93 6.66
C ASP A 95 -18.61 -8.71 5.54
N ASN A 96 -19.55 -7.78 5.71
CA ASN A 96 -20.57 -7.41 4.72
C ASN A 96 -20.14 -6.21 3.88
N SER A 97 -19.06 -5.55 4.22
CA SER A 97 -18.56 -4.37 3.50
C SER A 97 -18.20 -4.72 2.07
N THR A 98 -18.58 -3.84 1.13
CA THR A 98 -18.32 -4.00 -0.31
C THR A 98 -17.26 -3.03 -0.80
N MET A 99 -16.76 -3.23 -2.02
CA MET A 99 -15.88 -2.27 -2.70
C MET A 99 -16.49 -0.87 -2.81
N ARG A 100 -17.83 -0.78 -2.91
CA ARG A 100 -18.55 0.51 -2.96
C ARG A 100 -18.52 1.26 -1.64
N ASP A 101 -18.41 0.53 -0.54
CA ASP A 101 -18.43 1.10 0.81
C ASP A 101 -17.04 1.58 1.25
N ILE A 102 -15.99 0.84 0.92
CA ILE A 102 -14.64 1.10 1.44
C ILE A 102 -13.58 1.32 0.36
N GLY A 103 -13.89 1.04 -0.91
CA GLY A 103 -12.93 1.12 -2.03
C GLY A 103 -12.19 -0.18 -2.29
N ASP A 104 -11.58 -0.32 -3.49
CA ASP A 104 -10.99 -1.56 -4.00
C ASP A 104 -9.87 -2.11 -3.08
N GLU A 105 -8.89 -1.26 -2.78
CA GLU A 105 -7.68 -1.68 -2.06
C GLU A 105 -7.95 -2.07 -0.60
N PRO A 106 -8.72 -1.28 0.20
CA PRO A 106 -9.15 -1.71 1.53
C PRO A 106 -10.01 -2.97 1.51
N PHE A 107 -10.88 -3.13 0.51
CA PHE A 107 -11.70 -4.32 0.36
C PHE A 107 -10.84 -5.57 0.11
N GLN A 108 -9.85 -5.48 -0.78
CA GLN A 108 -8.89 -6.56 -1.02
C GLN A 108 -8.15 -6.94 0.28
N MET A 109 -7.67 -5.96 1.04
CA MET A 109 -6.98 -6.19 2.31
C MET A 109 -7.89 -6.86 3.35
N LYS A 110 -9.15 -6.41 3.49
CA LYS A 110 -10.13 -7.03 4.42
C LYS A 110 -10.44 -8.48 4.07
N ARG A 111 -10.58 -8.80 2.77
CA ARG A 111 -10.79 -10.17 2.31
C ARG A 111 -9.58 -11.07 2.53
N LYS A 112 -8.39 -10.56 2.29
CA LYS A 112 -7.13 -11.31 2.39
C LYS A 112 -6.70 -11.55 3.83
N PHE A 113 -6.98 -10.59 4.73
CA PHE A 113 -6.53 -10.61 6.12
C PHE A 113 -7.72 -10.48 7.09
N LYS A 114 -8.16 -11.61 7.65
CA LYS A 114 -9.34 -11.62 8.53
C LYS A 114 -9.07 -11.03 9.93
N ASN A 115 -7.83 -11.11 10.42
CA ASN A 115 -7.45 -10.76 11.80
C ASN A 115 -6.90 -9.33 11.93
N ILE A 116 -7.31 -8.41 11.07
CA ILE A 116 -6.94 -7.00 11.13
C ILE A 116 -8.17 -6.10 11.09
N TYR A 117 -8.01 -4.89 11.58
CA TYR A 117 -8.99 -3.84 11.37
C TYR A 117 -8.66 -3.10 10.07
N VAL A 118 -9.67 -2.89 9.24
CA VAL A 118 -9.56 -2.08 8.02
C VAL A 118 -10.55 -0.95 8.13
N ALA A 119 -10.07 0.27 8.10
CA ALA A 119 -10.91 1.46 8.17
C ALA A 119 -10.58 2.42 7.02
N VAL A 120 -11.55 3.24 6.66
CA VAL A 120 -11.39 4.27 5.64
C VAL A 120 -11.91 5.61 6.13
N ASP A 121 -11.09 6.63 5.95
CA ASP A 121 -11.46 8.02 6.14
C ASP A 121 -10.62 8.94 5.26
N LYS A 122 -11.20 9.98 4.71
CA LYS A 122 -10.49 11.01 3.97
C LYS A 122 -9.60 11.86 4.88
N LYS A 123 -10.05 12.09 6.12
CA LYS A 123 -9.32 12.78 7.18
C LYS A 123 -8.63 11.76 8.08
N ARG A 124 -7.34 11.52 7.86
CA ARG A 124 -6.60 10.48 8.58
C ARG A 124 -6.53 10.70 10.10
N CYS A 125 -6.53 11.97 10.54
CA CYS A 125 -6.56 12.27 11.98
C CYS A 125 -7.85 11.77 12.62
N ASP A 126 -9.00 12.12 12.02
CA ASP A 126 -10.33 11.71 12.51
C ASP A 126 -10.42 10.16 12.49
N GLY A 127 -9.94 9.52 11.39
CA GLY A 127 -9.93 8.06 11.29
C GLY A 127 -9.06 7.37 12.35
N ILE A 128 -7.90 7.93 12.70
CA ILE A 128 -7.07 7.40 13.80
C ILE A 128 -7.79 7.58 15.14
N GLU A 129 -8.41 8.72 15.37
CA GLU A 129 -9.14 8.98 16.62
C GLU A 129 -10.32 8.03 16.79
N HIS A 130 -11.07 7.74 15.72
CA HIS A 130 -12.10 6.71 15.75
C HIS A 130 -11.54 5.33 16.09
N LEU A 131 -10.47 4.89 15.40
CA LEU A 131 -9.81 3.61 15.69
C LEU A 131 -9.34 3.48 17.15
N LEU A 132 -8.94 4.57 17.79
CA LEU A 132 -8.42 4.55 19.16
C LEU A 132 -9.50 4.64 20.24
N ASN A 133 -10.67 5.18 19.90
CA ASN A 133 -11.76 5.44 20.85
C ASN A 133 -12.97 4.52 20.71
N ASP A 134 -13.12 3.85 19.56
CA ASP A 134 -14.20 2.91 19.31
C ASP A 134 -13.96 1.61 20.12
N GLU A 135 -14.99 1.16 20.83
CA GLU A 135 -14.95 -0.07 21.63
C GLU A 135 -14.52 -1.31 20.83
N ALA A 136 -14.88 -1.35 19.52
CA ALA A 136 -14.55 -2.47 18.64
C ALA A 136 -13.06 -2.51 18.24
N THR A 137 -12.34 -1.39 18.34
CA THR A 137 -10.96 -1.26 17.83
C THR A 137 -9.98 -0.66 18.83
N LYS A 138 -10.41 -0.38 20.07
CA LYS A 138 -9.57 0.27 21.10
C LYS A 138 -8.32 -0.51 21.50
N ASP A 139 -8.25 -1.81 21.16
CA ASP A 139 -7.10 -2.69 21.38
C ASP A 139 -6.04 -2.59 20.27
N VAL A 140 -6.22 -1.68 19.28
CA VAL A 140 -5.24 -1.45 18.21
C VAL A 140 -3.88 -1.07 18.78
N GLU A 141 -2.85 -1.80 18.36
CA GLU A 141 -1.47 -1.62 18.79
C GLU A 141 -0.56 -0.99 17.72
N VAL A 142 -0.96 -1.05 16.45
CA VAL A 142 -0.27 -0.39 15.33
C VAL A 142 -1.24 0.03 14.24
N ILE A 143 -1.01 1.19 13.64
CA ILE A 143 -1.81 1.72 12.52
C ILE A 143 -0.92 1.88 11.29
N LEU A 144 -1.31 1.22 10.20
CA LEU A 144 -0.73 1.39 8.88
C LEU A 144 -1.57 2.40 8.09
N LEU A 145 -0.95 3.49 7.65
CA LEU A 145 -1.59 4.47 6.77
C LEU A 145 -1.27 4.15 5.31
N ASP A 146 -2.28 3.80 4.55
CA ASP A 146 -2.17 3.57 3.12
C ASP A 146 -2.39 4.86 2.31
N ASP A 147 -1.51 5.08 1.32
CA ASP A 147 -1.44 6.27 0.44
C ASP A 147 -1.52 7.59 1.22
N ALA A 148 -0.68 7.73 2.25
CA ALA A 148 -0.76 8.85 3.18
C ALA A 148 0.44 9.80 3.14
N PHE A 149 1.41 9.63 2.23
CA PHE A 149 2.64 10.44 2.20
C PHE A 149 2.38 11.95 2.06
N GLN A 150 1.30 12.35 1.33
CA GLN A 150 0.86 13.74 1.22
C GLN A 150 0.01 14.22 2.39
N HIS A 151 -0.45 13.30 3.27
CA HIS A 151 -1.37 13.65 4.37
C HIS A 151 -0.60 14.07 5.62
N ARG A 152 0.06 15.22 5.54
CA ARG A 152 1.00 15.74 6.54
C ARG A 152 0.37 16.15 7.89
N TYR A 153 -0.96 16.14 8.03
CA TYR A 153 -1.63 16.39 9.31
C TYR A 153 -1.35 15.29 10.34
N VAL A 154 -1.06 14.08 9.91
CA VAL A 154 -0.55 13.01 10.77
C VAL A 154 0.97 13.01 10.69
N LYS A 155 1.65 12.96 11.86
CA LYS A 155 3.08 12.73 11.96
C LYS A 155 3.30 11.24 12.25
N PRO A 156 3.62 10.41 11.25
CA PRO A 156 3.95 9.00 11.49
C PRO A 156 5.29 8.88 12.20
N GLY A 157 5.51 7.78 12.88
CA GLY A 157 6.81 7.49 13.48
C GLY A 157 7.76 6.77 12.51
N ILE A 158 7.22 6.12 11.46
CA ILE A 158 7.96 5.67 10.28
C ILE A 158 7.20 6.09 9.03
N ASN A 159 7.88 6.76 8.13
CA ASN A 159 7.34 7.20 6.86
C ASN A 159 8.08 6.52 5.70
N ILE A 160 7.39 5.63 4.98
CA ILE A 160 7.94 4.82 3.88
C ILE A 160 7.54 5.45 2.54
N LEU A 161 8.55 5.84 1.76
CA LEU A 161 8.38 6.36 0.41
C LEU A 161 8.66 5.26 -0.62
N LEU A 162 7.67 4.94 -1.44
CA LEU A 162 7.81 4.01 -2.54
C LEU A 162 8.13 4.74 -3.84
N VAL A 163 9.15 4.26 -4.55
CA VAL A 163 9.62 4.78 -5.83
C VAL A 163 9.63 3.66 -6.86
N ASP A 164 8.85 3.77 -7.91
CA ASP A 164 8.81 2.78 -8.98
C ASP A 164 10.13 2.81 -9.78
N TYR A 165 10.81 1.66 -9.91
CA TYR A 165 12.04 1.50 -10.68
C TYR A 165 11.89 2.00 -12.12
N HIS A 166 10.75 1.72 -12.76
CA HIS A 166 10.47 2.14 -14.13
C HIS A 166 10.13 3.63 -14.25
N ARG A 167 9.95 4.32 -13.11
CA ARG A 167 9.59 5.74 -13.02
C ARG A 167 10.27 6.41 -11.84
N LEU A 168 11.57 6.46 -11.90
CA LEU A 168 12.34 7.14 -10.86
C LEU A 168 11.93 8.61 -10.77
N ILE A 169 11.66 9.07 -9.56
CA ILE A 169 11.21 10.44 -9.27
C ILE A 169 12.18 11.51 -9.74
N ILE A 170 13.47 11.18 -9.87
CA ILE A 170 14.55 12.05 -10.31
C ILE A 170 14.45 12.45 -11.79
N TYR A 171 13.68 11.72 -12.60
CA TYR A 171 13.51 11.98 -14.03
C TYR A 171 12.11 12.49 -14.38
N ASP A 172 11.25 12.70 -13.38
CA ASP A 172 9.87 13.10 -13.58
C ASP A 172 9.65 14.58 -13.24
N LYS A 173 8.58 15.17 -13.76
CA LYS A 173 8.17 16.55 -13.49
C LYS A 173 6.87 16.56 -12.67
N LEU A 174 6.62 17.71 -12.05
CA LEU A 174 5.36 17.95 -11.34
C LEU A 174 4.15 17.90 -12.27
N LEU A 175 2.99 17.55 -11.70
CA LEU A 175 1.70 17.67 -12.37
C LEU A 175 1.48 19.12 -12.83
N PRO A 176 0.85 19.36 -13.99
CA PRO A 176 0.35 18.39 -14.95
C PRO A 176 1.37 17.98 -16.04
N ALA A 177 2.57 18.56 -16.10
CA ALA A 177 3.58 18.24 -17.13
C ALA A 177 4.16 16.83 -16.98
N GLY A 178 4.38 16.38 -15.75
CA GLY A 178 4.80 15.04 -15.37
C GLY A 178 3.78 14.40 -14.43
N ARG A 179 4.24 13.52 -13.53
CA ARG A 179 3.40 12.76 -12.61
C ARG A 179 3.71 12.97 -11.12
N LEU A 180 4.67 13.84 -10.80
CA LEU A 180 4.94 14.15 -9.40
C LEU A 180 3.79 14.94 -8.78
N ARG A 181 3.25 14.44 -7.66
CA ARG A 181 2.23 15.10 -6.83
C ARG A 181 2.84 16.21 -5.97
N GLU A 182 4.15 16.16 -5.74
CA GLU A 182 4.90 17.13 -4.96
C GLU A 182 6.37 17.18 -5.42
N PRO A 183 7.12 18.25 -5.10
CA PRO A 183 8.53 18.36 -5.46
C PRO A 183 9.35 17.17 -4.93
N MET A 184 10.45 16.85 -5.61
CA MET A 184 11.35 15.77 -5.24
C MET A 184 11.93 15.93 -3.81
N SER A 185 12.06 17.16 -3.32
CA SER A 185 12.42 17.44 -1.91
C SER A 185 11.45 16.80 -0.91
N GLY A 186 10.23 16.46 -1.33
CA GLY A 186 9.30 15.69 -0.50
C GLY A 186 9.88 14.36 0.02
N LYS A 187 10.86 13.76 -0.70
CA LYS A 187 11.58 12.55 -0.26
C LYS A 187 12.28 12.71 1.10
N GLU A 188 12.67 13.93 1.45
CA GLU A 188 13.36 14.23 2.71
C GLU A 188 12.56 13.89 3.96
N ARG A 189 11.24 13.77 3.84
CA ARG A 189 10.36 13.36 4.94
C ARG A 189 10.29 11.85 5.17
N ALA A 190 10.88 11.06 4.26
CA ALA A 190 10.89 9.61 4.38
C ALA A 190 11.99 9.17 5.35
N ASP A 191 11.69 8.24 6.23
CA ASP A 191 12.67 7.50 7.02
C ASP A 191 13.25 6.34 6.20
N MET A 192 12.40 5.74 5.37
CA MET A 192 12.76 4.65 4.47
C MET A 192 12.31 4.94 3.05
N VAL A 193 13.18 4.73 2.09
CA VAL A 193 12.86 4.79 0.65
C VAL A 193 12.98 3.39 0.08
N ILE A 194 11.96 2.93 -0.62
CA ILE A 194 11.96 1.62 -1.27
C ILE A 194 11.84 1.81 -2.77
N ILE A 195 12.85 1.40 -3.53
CA ILE A 195 12.74 1.29 -4.97
C ILE A 195 12.02 -0.03 -5.28
N THR A 196 10.83 0.08 -5.86
CA THR A 196 9.91 -1.04 -6.07
C THR A 196 9.96 -1.56 -7.50
N LYS A 197 9.49 -2.79 -7.72
CA LYS A 197 9.40 -3.43 -9.05
C LYS A 197 10.74 -3.51 -9.76
N CYS A 198 11.82 -3.66 -9.01
CA CYS A 198 13.13 -3.88 -9.60
C CYS A 198 13.16 -5.19 -10.41
N PRO A 199 13.87 -5.22 -11.56
CA PRO A 199 14.16 -6.46 -12.26
C PRO A 199 14.90 -7.43 -11.35
N LYS A 200 14.61 -8.73 -11.48
CA LYS A 200 15.27 -9.78 -10.66
C LYS A 200 16.76 -9.91 -10.92
N ASP A 201 17.19 -9.56 -12.12
CA ASP A 201 18.56 -9.65 -12.64
C ASP A 201 19.35 -8.34 -12.54
N LEU A 202 18.91 -7.41 -11.69
CA LEU A 202 19.57 -6.12 -11.48
C LEU A 202 21.03 -6.32 -11.02
N LYS A 203 21.96 -5.68 -11.74
CA LYS A 203 23.41 -5.88 -11.50
C LYS A 203 23.91 -5.00 -10.34
N PRO A 204 24.98 -5.40 -9.65
CA PRO A 204 25.56 -4.62 -8.54
C PRO A 204 25.87 -3.15 -8.88
N MET A 205 26.30 -2.89 -10.13
CA MET A 205 26.56 -1.53 -10.60
C MET A 205 25.29 -0.68 -10.67
N GLU A 206 24.16 -1.28 -11.07
CA GLU A 206 22.89 -0.57 -11.19
C GLU A 206 22.34 -0.15 -9.81
N PHE A 207 22.48 -1.01 -8.79
CA PHE A 207 22.17 -0.63 -7.40
C PHE A 207 22.97 0.59 -6.94
N ARG A 208 24.28 0.64 -7.27
CA ARG A 208 25.14 1.79 -6.93
C ARG A 208 24.69 3.06 -7.64
N VAL A 209 24.34 2.96 -8.92
CA VAL A 209 23.84 4.08 -9.71
C VAL A 209 22.53 4.61 -9.13
N LEU A 210 21.58 3.72 -8.80
CA LEU A 210 20.31 4.07 -8.20
C LEU A 210 20.49 4.73 -6.83
N THR A 211 21.35 4.16 -5.97
CA THR A 211 21.67 4.72 -4.65
C THR A 211 22.22 6.13 -4.76
N LYS A 212 23.19 6.34 -5.66
CA LYS A 212 23.77 7.67 -5.91
C LYS A 212 22.75 8.65 -6.49
N ALA A 213 21.90 8.18 -7.41
CA ALA A 213 20.91 9.01 -8.07
C ALA A 213 19.78 9.44 -7.13
N MET A 214 19.42 8.60 -6.16
CA MET A 214 18.41 8.95 -5.14
C MET A 214 18.89 10.03 -4.19
N ASP A 215 20.20 10.16 -3.96
CA ASP A 215 20.82 11.21 -3.15
C ASP A 215 20.08 11.40 -1.81
N LEU A 216 20.11 10.35 -0.98
CA LEU A 216 19.42 10.31 0.31
C LEU A 216 20.28 10.87 1.42
N PHE A 217 19.64 11.43 2.44
CA PHE A 217 20.32 11.87 3.65
C PHE A 217 20.78 10.68 4.51
N PRO A 218 21.81 10.84 5.37
CA PRO A 218 22.34 9.77 6.20
C PRO A 218 21.35 9.10 7.16
N TYR A 219 20.26 9.78 7.52
CA TYR A 219 19.20 9.22 8.37
C TYR A 219 18.19 8.35 7.61
N GLN A 220 18.20 8.39 6.29
CA GLN A 220 17.29 7.66 5.42
C GLN A 220 17.89 6.31 5.03
N GLU A 221 17.07 5.29 5.04
CA GLU A 221 17.46 3.95 4.59
C GLU A 221 16.89 3.66 3.21
N LEU A 222 17.72 3.05 2.33
CA LEU A 222 17.32 2.66 0.98
C LEU A 222 17.19 1.16 0.86
N TYR A 223 16.04 0.73 0.37
CA TYR A 223 15.72 -0.66 0.11
C TYR A 223 15.33 -0.88 -1.34
N PHE A 224 15.46 -2.11 -1.81
CA PHE A 224 15.08 -2.53 -3.14
C PHE A 224 14.15 -3.72 -3.04
N THR A 225 13.05 -3.69 -3.79
CA THR A 225 12.10 -4.80 -3.84
C THR A 225 11.76 -5.17 -5.28
N THR A 226 11.59 -6.47 -5.52
CA THR A 226 11.02 -7.03 -6.74
C THR A 226 9.64 -7.60 -6.45
N ILE A 227 8.86 -7.84 -7.51
CA ILE A 227 7.58 -8.56 -7.42
C ILE A 227 7.86 -10.03 -7.73
N GLU A 228 7.38 -10.91 -6.86
CA GLU A 228 7.29 -12.34 -7.12
C GLU A 228 5.84 -12.74 -7.29
N TYR A 229 5.61 -13.70 -8.16
CA TYR A 229 4.30 -14.24 -8.48
C TYR A 229 4.17 -15.62 -7.85
N ASP A 230 3.13 -15.80 -7.03
CA ASP A 230 2.82 -17.08 -6.39
C ASP A 230 2.09 -18.03 -7.36
N LYS A 231 1.68 -19.19 -6.87
CA LYS A 231 0.82 -20.11 -7.62
C LYS A 231 -0.49 -19.45 -7.99
N LEU A 232 -0.97 -19.70 -9.19
CA LEU A 232 -2.29 -19.27 -9.63
C LEU A 232 -3.36 -19.86 -8.71
N THR A 233 -4.27 -19.06 -8.21
CA THR A 233 -5.31 -19.49 -7.28
C THR A 233 -6.68 -19.41 -7.94
N LYS A 234 -7.44 -20.52 -7.94
CA LYS A 234 -8.79 -20.54 -8.52
C LYS A 234 -9.69 -19.51 -7.84
N MET A 235 -10.42 -18.73 -8.62
CA MET A 235 -11.28 -17.66 -8.08
C MET A 235 -12.55 -18.22 -7.47
N PHE A 236 -13.24 -19.08 -8.17
CA PHE A 236 -14.51 -19.69 -7.74
C PHE A 236 -14.29 -21.13 -7.28
N GLY A 237 -14.96 -21.54 -6.23
CA GLY A 237 -14.90 -22.87 -5.62
C GLY A 237 -15.89 -22.97 -4.49
N ASN A 238 -16.08 -24.17 -3.92
CA ASN A 238 -17.00 -24.37 -2.81
C ASN A 238 -16.47 -23.68 -1.53
N GLU A 239 -17.37 -23.09 -0.77
CA GLU A 239 -17.04 -22.55 0.55
C GLU A 239 -16.54 -23.67 1.47
N GLY A 240 -15.37 -23.46 2.11
CA GLY A 240 -14.77 -24.42 3.04
C GLY A 240 -13.74 -25.36 2.42
N GLU A 241 -13.62 -25.43 1.10
CA GLU A 241 -12.52 -26.18 0.45
C GLU A 241 -11.28 -25.30 0.26
N ALA A 242 -10.09 -25.93 0.38
CA ALA A 242 -8.84 -25.24 0.04
C ALA A 242 -8.87 -24.84 -1.45
N LYS A 243 -8.64 -23.55 -1.74
CA LYS A 243 -8.64 -23.06 -3.11
C LYS A 243 -7.62 -23.83 -3.95
N LYS A 244 -8.07 -24.40 -5.07
CA LYS A 244 -7.19 -25.08 -6.02
C LYS A 244 -6.14 -24.12 -6.55
N THR A 245 -4.87 -24.55 -6.52
CA THR A 245 -3.74 -23.78 -7.06
C THR A 245 -3.09 -24.53 -8.20
N ILE A 246 -2.52 -23.78 -9.13
CA ILE A 246 -1.78 -24.32 -10.29
C ILE A 246 -0.42 -23.64 -10.34
N ASP A 247 0.64 -24.41 -10.52
CA ASP A 247 1.97 -23.88 -10.78
C ASP A 247 2.10 -23.41 -12.25
N LYS A 248 2.92 -22.41 -12.50
CA LYS A 248 3.10 -21.86 -13.86
C LYS A 248 3.67 -22.89 -14.82
N GLU A 249 4.50 -23.78 -14.31
CA GLU A 249 5.12 -24.87 -15.05
C GLU A 249 4.09 -25.85 -15.66
N GLU A 250 2.90 -25.94 -15.05
CA GLU A 250 1.78 -26.75 -15.55
C GLU A 250 1.07 -26.12 -16.77
N LEU A 251 1.39 -24.86 -17.11
CA LEU A 251 0.75 -24.13 -18.21
C LEU A 251 1.39 -24.37 -19.58
N LYS A 252 2.41 -25.21 -19.69
CA LYS A 252 3.22 -25.40 -20.91
C LYS A 252 2.38 -25.70 -22.16
N ASP A 253 1.30 -26.46 -22.01
CA ASP A 253 0.40 -26.81 -23.12
C ASP A 253 -0.94 -26.07 -23.07
N VAL A 254 -1.06 -25.07 -22.19
CA VAL A 254 -2.31 -24.35 -21.91
C VAL A 254 -2.34 -23.01 -22.65
N ASN A 255 -3.49 -22.70 -23.26
CA ASN A 255 -3.76 -21.39 -23.85
C ASN A 255 -4.33 -20.45 -22.78
N VAL A 256 -3.75 -19.28 -22.60
CA VAL A 256 -4.10 -18.34 -21.54
C VAL A 256 -4.78 -17.11 -22.10
N LEU A 257 -5.95 -16.76 -21.54
CA LEU A 257 -6.54 -15.44 -21.68
C LEU A 257 -6.15 -14.58 -20.46
N LEU A 258 -5.25 -13.62 -20.65
CA LEU A 258 -4.80 -12.72 -19.60
C LEU A 258 -5.71 -11.47 -19.58
N VAL A 259 -6.54 -11.35 -18.54
CA VAL A 259 -7.46 -10.23 -18.33
C VAL A 259 -6.92 -9.32 -17.23
N THR A 260 -6.63 -8.06 -17.53
CA THR A 260 -6.03 -7.12 -16.57
C THR A 260 -6.59 -5.72 -16.67
N GLY A 261 -6.85 -5.08 -15.51
CA GLY A 261 -7.21 -3.67 -15.36
C GLY A 261 -6.26 -2.96 -14.38
N ILE A 262 -4.95 -3.14 -14.55
CA ILE A 262 -3.89 -2.57 -13.72
C ILE A 262 -2.98 -1.64 -14.53
N ALA A 263 -2.27 -0.75 -13.81
CA ALA A 263 -1.40 0.26 -14.43
C ALA A 263 -0.21 -0.30 -15.24
N SER A 264 0.26 -1.52 -14.93
CA SER A 264 1.46 -2.12 -15.56
C SER A 264 1.26 -3.59 -15.92
N PRO A 265 0.40 -3.92 -16.89
CA PRO A 265 0.11 -5.32 -17.26
C PRO A 265 1.30 -6.06 -17.90
N LYS A 266 2.24 -5.30 -18.49
CA LYS A 266 3.41 -5.86 -19.19
C LYS A 266 4.30 -6.72 -18.29
N LEU A 267 4.43 -6.40 -17.00
CA LEU A 267 5.24 -7.18 -16.08
C LEU A 267 4.69 -8.59 -15.91
N LEU A 268 3.38 -8.72 -15.70
CA LEU A 268 2.71 -10.01 -15.58
C LEU A 268 2.75 -10.79 -16.90
N LEU A 269 2.48 -10.12 -18.02
CA LEU A 269 2.57 -10.72 -19.35
C LEU A 269 3.97 -11.33 -19.61
N ASN A 270 5.02 -10.56 -19.35
CA ASN A 270 6.40 -11.00 -19.58
C ASN A 270 6.79 -12.17 -18.66
N ASP A 271 6.29 -12.17 -17.42
CA ASP A 271 6.53 -13.24 -16.47
C ASP A 271 5.83 -14.55 -16.88
N MET A 272 4.60 -14.47 -17.41
CA MET A 272 3.81 -15.64 -17.79
C MET A 272 4.16 -16.22 -19.16
N LYS A 273 4.54 -15.36 -20.12
CA LYS A 273 4.75 -15.74 -21.52
C LYS A 273 5.68 -16.96 -21.73
N PRO A 274 6.77 -17.18 -20.96
CA PRO A 274 7.63 -18.35 -21.12
C PRO A 274 6.98 -19.67 -20.72
N TYR A 275 5.91 -19.64 -19.93
CA TYR A 275 5.29 -20.83 -19.33
C TYR A 275 4.05 -21.32 -20.08
N CYS A 276 3.49 -20.51 -20.99
CA CYS A 276 2.22 -20.81 -21.65
C CYS A 276 2.43 -21.25 -23.11
N LYS A 277 1.55 -22.11 -23.63
CA LYS A 277 1.51 -22.46 -25.06
C LYS A 277 1.23 -21.21 -25.91
N SER A 278 0.21 -20.47 -25.52
CA SER A 278 -0.11 -19.15 -26.08
C SER A 278 -0.71 -18.24 -25.03
N ILE A 279 -0.60 -16.94 -25.23
CA ILE A 279 -1.21 -15.96 -24.34
C ILE A 279 -1.89 -14.84 -25.15
N LYS A 280 -3.19 -14.71 -24.95
CA LYS A 280 -4.00 -13.62 -25.50
C LYS A 280 -4.27 -12.61 -24.39
N THR A 281 -4.13 -11.32 -24.65
CA THR A 281 -4.29 -10.29 -23.62
C THR A 281 -5.53 -9.44 -23.86
N MET A 282 -6.31 -9.22 -22.81
CA MET A 282 -7.37 -8.22 -22.72
C MET A 282 -6.98 -7.22 -21.64
N ALA A 283 -6.46 -6.06 -22.05
CA ALA A 283 -6.00 -5.01 -21.14
C ALA A 283 -7.02 -3.88 -21.04
N PHE A 284 -7.49 -3.60 -19.84
CA PHE A 284 -8.37 -2.50 -19.49
C PHE A 284 -7.61 -1.39 -18.78
N GLY A 285 -8.23 -0.23 -18.61
CA GLY A 285 -7.62 0.87 -17.85
C GLY A 285 -7.44 0.54 -16.37
N ASP A 286 -6.51 1.25 -15.70
CA ASP A 286 -6.31 1.07 -14.26
C ASP A 286 -7.58 1.42 -13.48
N HIS A 287 -7.92 0.61 -12.48
CA HIS A 287 -9.18 0.69 -11.72
C HIS A 287 -10.45 0.55 -12.58
N HIS A 288 -10.39 -0.25 -13.64
CA HIS A 288 -11.56 -0.54 -14.47
C HIS A 288 -12.61 -1.33 -13.69
N MET A 289 -13.87 -0.89 -13.76
CA MET A 289 -15.03 -1.65 -13.26
C MET A 289 -15.65 -2.41 -14.43
N PHE A 290 -15.63 -3.73 -14.35
CA PHE A 290 -16.14 -4.57 -15.43
C PHE A 290 -17.65 -4.42 -15.58
N SER A 291 -18.08 -4.04 -16.77
CA SER A 291 -19.49 -3.97 -17.15
C SER A 291 -19.95 -5.32 -17.72
N ALA A 292 -21.28 -5.54 -17.84
CA ALA A 292 -21.82 -6.73 -18.50
C ALA A 292 -21.23 -6.92 -19.91
N LYS A 293 -21.08 -5.84 -20.69
CA LYS A 293 -20.44 -5.91 -22.02
C LYS A 293 -18.96 -6.34 -21.97
N ASP A 294 -18.24 -6.01 -20.92
CA ASP A 294 -16.85 -6.46 -20.77
C ASP A 294 -16.83 -7.96 -20.41
N ILE A 295 -17.76 -8.40 -19.57
CA ILE A 295 -17.91 -9.82 -19.21
C ILE A 295 -18.33 -10.64 -20.44
N ASP A 296 -19.27 -10.17 -21.26
CA ASP A 296 -19.64 -10.82 -22.52
C ASP A 296 -18.41 -11.01 -23.43
N LYS A 297 -17.60 -9.95 -23.60
CA LYS A 297 -16.35 -10.04 -24.37
C LYS A 297 -15.35 -11.04 -23.78
N ILE A 298 -15.22 -11.10 -22.45
CA ILE A 298 -14.36 -12.09 -21.79
C ILE A 298 -14.85 -13.50 -22.10
N ASN A 299 -16.15 -13.75 -22.02
CA ASN A 299 -16.76 -15.03 -22.36
C ASN A 299 -16.50 -15.42 -23.83
N ASP A 300 -16.75 -14.50 -24.77
CA ASP A 300 -16.55 -14.73 -26.21
C ASP A 300 -15.09 -15.03 -26.54
N GLU A 301 -14.16 -14.22 -26.00
CA GLU A 301 -12.74 -14.39 -26.22
C GLU A 301 -12.20 -15.68 -25.58
N PHE A 302 -12.74 -16.08 -24.43
CA PHE A 302 -12.41 -17.33 -23.80
C PHE A 302 -12.96 -18.52 -24.57
N ALA A 303 -14.21 -18.46 -25.04
CA ALA A 303 -14.83 -19.51 -25.84
C ALA A 303 -14.05 -19.77 -27.15
N ALA A 304 -13.52 -18.71 -27.76
CA ALA A 304 -12.75 -18.80 -29.02
C ALA A 304 -11.34 -19.43 -28.86
N LEU A 305 -10.82 -19.55 -27.63
CA LEU A 305 -9.51 -20.17 -27.41
C LEU A 305 -9.58 -21.70 -27.52
N PRO A 306 -8.56 -22.34 -28.12
CA PRO A 306 -8.49 -23.79 -28.16
C PRO A 306 -8.16 -24.38 -26.78
N SER A 307 -8.75 -25.54 -26.46
CA SER A 307 -8.44 -26.30 -25.23
C SER A 307 -7.05 -26.98 -25.32
N PRO A 308 -6.38 -27.18 -24.17
CA PRO A 308 -6.73 -26.71 -22.84
C PRO A 308 -6.53 -25.21 -22.70
N LYS A 309 -7.43 -24.56 -21.95
CA LYS A 309 -7.46 -23.10 -21.82
C LYS A 309 -7.83 -22.66 -20.40
N ILE A 310 -7.28 -21.51 -19.96
CA ILE A 310 -7.63 -20.85 -18.70
C ILE A 310 -7.69 -19.32 -18.86
N ILE A 311 -8.40 -18.67 -17.94
CA ILE A 311 -8.35 -17.22 -17.77
C ILE A 311 -7.43 -16.94 -16.58
N VAL A 312 -6.52 -15.98 -16.74
CA VAL A 312 -5.69 -15.46 -15.66
C VAL A 312 -5.95 -13.98 -15.49
N THR A 313 -6.15 -13.58 -14.24
CA THR A 313 -6.33 -12.17 -13.87
C THR A 313 -5.48 -11.82 -12.64
N THR A 314 -5.43 -10.54 -12.26
CA THR A 314 -4.74 -10.12 -11.02
C THR A 314 -5.65 -10.27 -9.81
N GLU A 315 -5.09 -10.37 -8.57
CA GLU A 315 -5.90 -10.37 -7.34
C GLU A 315 -6.81 -9.14 -7.26
N LYS A 316 -6.31 -7.99 -7.72
CA LYS A 316 -7.05 -6.72 -7.73
C LYS A 316 -8.24 -6.76 -8.70
N ASP A 317 -8.06 -7.33 -9.87
CA ASP A 317 -9.12 -7.43 -10.88
C ASP A 317 -10.07 -8.58 -10.58
N ALA A 318 -9.59 -9.64 -9.92
CA ALA A 318 -10.41 -10.77 -9.49
C ALA A 318 -11.61 -10.32 -8.65
N THR A 319 -11.40 -9.43 -7.68
CA THR A 319 -12.48 -8.90 -6.84
C THR A 319 -13.53 -8.09 -7.63
N ARG A 320 -13.09 -7.42 -8.70
CA ARG A 320 -13.98 -6.64 -9.59
C ARG A 320 -14.75 -7.51 -10.57
N ILE A 321 -14.10 -8.56 -11.09
CA ILE A 321 -14.75 -9.56 -11.97
C ILE A 321 -15.77 -10.35 -11.17
N GLU A 322 -15.46 -10.71 -9.93
CA GLU A 322 -16.37 -11.44 -9.02
C GLU A 322 -17.63 -10.61 -8.68
N ALA A 323 -17.49 -9.28 -8.60
CA ALA A 323 -18.60 -8.37 -8.38
C ALA A 323 -19.43 -8.07 -9.64
N ALA A 324 -18.97 -8.50 -10.82
CA ALA A 324 -19.67 -8.37 -12.07
C ALA A 324 -20.47 -9.65 -12.35
N GLU A 325 -21.71 -9.50 -12.81
CA GLU A 325 -22.58 -10.62 -13.19
C GLU A 325 -22.36 -11.03 -14.65
N GLY A 326 -22.68 -12.29 -14.99
CA GLY A 326 -22.73 -12.74 -16.37
C GLY A 326 -21.52 -13.56 -16.85
N LEU A 327 -20.56 -13.88 -15.98
CA LEU A 327 -19.49 -14.80 -16.36
C LEU A 327 -20.06 -16.21 -16.63
N SER A 328 -19.67 -16.82 -17.76
CA SER A 328 -20.15 -18.16 -18.11
C SER A 328 -19.62 -19.23 -17.14
N THR A 329 -20.36 -20.32 -16.98
CA THR A 329 -19.96 -21.43 -16.12
C THR A 329 -18.58 -21.97 -16.50
N GLU A 330 -18.30 -22.11 -17.82
CA GLU A 330 -17.00 -22.56 -18.33
C GLU A 330 -15.87 -21.60 -17.92
N ALA A 331 -16.11 -20.28 -18.02
CA ALA A 331 -15.13 -19.28 -17.60
C ALA A 331 -14.94 -19.25 -16.07
N MET A 332 -16.03 -19.40 -15.30
CA MET A 332 -15.96 -19.49 -13.82
C MET A 332 -15.13 -20.69 -13.35
N ASP A 333 -15.25 -21.80 -14.07
CA ASP A 333 -14.47 -23.02 -13.76
C ASP A 333 -12.99 -22.91 -14.13
N ALA A 334 -12.65 -22.04 -15.07
CA ALA A 334 -11.31 -21.91 -15.63
C ALA A 334 -10.57 -20.61 -15.26
N ILE A 335 -11.13 -19.76 -14.41
CA ILE A 335 -10.51 -18.47 -14.06
C ILE A 335 -9.70 -18.55 -12.77
N TYR A 336 -8.48 -17.99 -12.84
CA TYR A 336 -7.51 -17.96 -11.77
C TYR A 336 -7.01 -16.54 -11.53
N ALA A 337 -6.85 -16.18 -10.26
CA ALA A 337 -6.14 -14.97 -9.85
C ALA A 337 -4.64 -15.27 -9.71
N GLN A 338 -3.80 -14.32 -10.11
CA GLN A 338 -2.36 -14.36 -9.90
C GLN A 338 -2.01 -13.57 -8.64
N PRO A 339 -1.75 -14.21 -7.50
CA PRO A 339 -1.27 -13.53 -6.32
C PRO A 339 0.16 -13.03 -6.53
N ILE A 340 0.46 -11.93 -5.86
CA ILE A 340 1.81 -11.36 -5.86
C ILE A 340 2.26 -11.10 -4.43
N HIS A 341 3.55 -11.19 -4.22
CA HIS A 341 4.21 -10.67 -3.02
C HIS A 341 5.47 -9.91 -3.38
N ILE A 342 5.95 -9.10 -2.45
CA ILE A 342 7.22 -8.41 -2.61
C ILE A 342 8.34 -9.25 -2.01
N LYS A 343 9.51 -9.18 -2.64
CA LYS A 343 10.74 -9.74 -2.11
C LYS A 343 11.80 -8.66 -2.05
N PHE A 344 12.43 -8.54 -0.89
CA PHE A 344 13.58 -7.65 -0.74
C PHE A 344 14.79 -8.23 -1.46
N MET A 345 15.55 -7.35 -2.09
CA MET A 345 16.81 -7.68 -2.75
C MET A 345 17.99 -7.40 -1.81
N LEU A 346 19.19 -7.84 -2.17
CA LEU A 346 20.42 -7.61 -1.39
C LEU A 346 20.34 -8.11 0.06
N ASP A 347 19.55 -9.15 0.33
CA ASP A 347 19.34 -9.73 1.68
C ASP A 347 18.85 -8.70 2.73
N GLN A 348 18.24 -7.60 2.26
CA GLN A 348 17.79 -6.50 3.12
C GLN A 348 16.52 -6.81 3.94
N GLN A 349 15.86 -7.94 3.68
CA GLN A 349 14.55 -8.27 4.28
C GLN A 349 14.60 -8.31 5.81
N GLU A 350 15.62 -8.95 6.37
CA GLU A 350 15.74 -9.08 7.82
C GLU A 350 16.00 -7.73 8.48
N MET A 351 16.87 -6.90 7.90
CA MET A 351 17.16 -5.55 8.37
C MET A 351 15.89 -4.69 8.39
N PHE A 352 15.13 -4.68 7.30
CA PHE A 352 13.84 -3.98 7.22
C PHE A 352 12.85 -4.49 8.28
N ASN A 353 12.68 -5.81 8.36
CA ASN A 353 11.76 -6.43 9.31
C ASN A 353 12.10 -6.10 10.77
N ASN A 354 13.37 -6.15 11.13
CA ASN A 354 13.85 -5.84 12.48
C ASN A 354 13.62 -4.37 12.83
N LYS A 355 13.81 -3.46 11.87
CA LYS A 355 13.52 -2.03 12.06
C LYS A 355 12.05 -1.78 12.36
N ILE A 356 11.15 -2.35 11.53
CA ILE A 356 9.69 -2.23 11.72
C ILE A 356 9.27 -2.83 13.06
N LYS A 357 9.68 -4.07 13.36
CA LYS A 357 9.33 -4.76 14.62
C LYS A 357 9.85 -4.00 15.84
N SER A 358 11.09 -3.52 15.79
CA SER A 358 11.70 -2.76 16.89
C SER A 358 10.97 -1.44 17.15
N TYR A 359 10.55 -0.74 16.08
CA TYR A 359 9.76 0.48 16.20
C TYR A 359 8.40 0.20 16.86
N VAL A 360 7.67 -0.80 16.38
CA VAL A 360 6.35 -1.17 16.92
C VAL A 360 6.48 -1.60 18.38
N HIS A 361 7.44 -2.47 18.70
CA HIS A 361 7.65 -2.95 20.06
C HIS A 361 8.02 -1.83 21.05
N LYS A 362 8.91 -0.90 20.66
CA LYS A 362 9.33 0.22 21.53
C LYS A 362 8.20 1.22 21.78
N ASN A 363 7.26 1.37 20.87
CA ASN A 363 6.20 2.37 20.96
C ASN A 363 4.82 1.77 21.24
N SER A 364 4.71 0.45 21.43
CA SER A 364 3.46 -0.21 21.81
C SER A 364 2.96 0.28 23.16
N ARG A 365 1.67 0.56 23.29
CA ARG A 365 0.99 0.92 24.55
C ARG A 365 1.19 -0.12 25.64
N ASN A 366 1.44 -1.36 25.28
CA ASN A 366 1.67 -2.48 26.19
C ASN A 366 3.15 -2.67 26.56
N SER A 367 4.06 -1.81 26.08
CA SER A 367 5.47 -1.93 26.47
C SER A 367 5.63 -1.61 27.96
N ILE A 368 6.42 -2.42 28.67
CA ILE A 368 6.71 -2.28 30.11
C ILE A 368 7.23 -0.86 30.43
N LEU A 369 7.90 -0.22 29.48
CA LEU A 369 8.44 1.13 29.63
C LEU A 369 7.35 2.24 29.59
N VAL A 370 6.25 2.03 28.87
CA VAL A 370 5.12 3.00 28.87
C VAL A 370 4.37 2.89 30.19
N LYS A 371 4.13 1.67 30.70
CA LYS A 371 3.54 1.45 32.04
C LYS A 371 4.40 2.07 33.15
N ALA A 372 5.73 1.92 33.08
CA ALA A 372 6.63 2.53 34.04
C ALA A 372 6.65 4.08 34.00
N LYS A 373 6.41 4.70 32.83
CA LYS A 373 6.27 6.15 32.71
C LYS A 373 4.94 6.68 33.27
N ASP A 374 3.87 5.94 33.06
CA ASP A 374 2.53 6.31 33.57
C ASP A 374 2.47 6.10 35.10
N ASP A 375 3.05 5.03 35.63
CA ASP A 375 3.18 4.81 37.08
C ASP A 375 4.03 5.89 37.76
N ASN A 376 5.11 6.37 37.12
CA ASN A 376 5.92 7.47 37.63
C ASN A 376 5.21 8.85 37.57
N LYS A 377 4.39 9.08 36.54
CA LYS A 377 3.54 10.29 36.46
C LYS A 377 2.47 10.31 37.55
N SER A 378 1.82 9.15 37.81
CA SER A 378 0.81 9.05 38.87
C SER A 378 1.41 9.20 40.27
N ARG A 379 2.62 8.64 40.52
CA ARG A 379 3.33 8.82 41.79
C ARG A 379 3.76 10.27 42.02
N ASN A 380 4.25 10.97 41.01
CA ASN A 380 4.62 12.38 41.13
C ASN A 380 3.42 13.32 41.36
N SER A 381 2.25 13.02 40.73
CA SER A 381 1.05 13.81 40.97
C SER A 381 0.48 13.62 42.38
N ASN A 382 0.60 12.43 42.97
CA ASN A 382 0.20 12.17 44.36
C ASN A 382 1.16 12.78 45.39
N ASN A 383 2.45 12.82 45.12
CA ASN A 383 3.44 13.49 46.01
C ASN A 383 3.29 15.02 46.00
N LEU A 384 2.80 15.65 44.95
CA LEU A 384 2.52 17.08 44.92
C LEU A 384 1.24 17.46 45.70
N ARG A 385 0.27 16.55 45.81
CA ARG A 385 -0.97 16.76 46.60
C ARG A 385 -0.76 16.61 48.10
N HIS A 386 0.28 15.88 48.55
CA HIS A 386 0.60 15.72 49.99
C HIS A 386 1.54 16.78 50.56
N ARG A 387 2.10 17.70 49.76
CA ARG A 387 2.94 18.80 50.23
C ARG A 387 2.22 20.16 50.42
N SER A 388 0.94 20.23 50.22
CA SER A 388 0.14 21.43 50.45
C SER A 388 -0.69 21.34 51.73
N GLY A 389 -0.10 20.82 52.81
CA GLY A 389 -0.74 20.69 54.10
C GLY A 389 0.08 21.34 55.22
N THR A 390 -0.30 22.52 55.66
CA THR A 390 -0.13 23.11 56.96
C THR A 390 1.25 23.69 57.32
N ILE A 391 1.43 24.98 57.03
CA ILE A 391 2.31 25.82 57.85
C ILE A 391 1.36 26.55 58.84
N SER A 392 1.33 26.11 60.09
CA SER A 392 0.74 26.86 61.18
C SER A 392 1.81 27.82 61.75
N PHE A 393 1.55 29.13 61.60
CA PHE A 393 2.26 30.12 62.40
C PHE A 393 1.77 30.01 63.83
N ARG A 394 2.67 29.87 64.79
CA ARG A 394 2.47 30.21 66.20
C ARG A 394 3.29 31.47 66.47
N ASP A 395 2.54 32.49 66.88
CA ASP A 395 3.10 33.69 67.53
C ASP A 395 3.75 33.32 68.84
N ASN A 396 4.96 33.89 69.04
CA ASN A 396 5.45 34.52 70.29
C ASN A 396 6.62 35.42 69.96
#